data_2668fd72d65cf722fc5bd54bf558aa88
#
_entry.id   2668fd72d65cf722fc5bd54bf558aa88
#
_cell.length_a   1.000
_cell.length_b   1.000
_cell.length_c   1.000
_cell.angle_alpha   90.00
_cell.angle_beta   90.00
_cell.angle_gamma   90.00
#
_symmetry.space_group_name_H-M   'P 1'
#
loop_
_entity.id
_entity.type
_entity.pdbx_description
1 polymer ?
#
loop_
_entity_poly.entity_id
_entity_poly.type
_entity_poly.pdbx_seq_one_letter_code
_entity_poly.pdbx_strand_id
1 'polypeptide(L)'
;MNRTLLATALLTLPLFAYERLQGPTELLLCDQAKALPGYVLFGVGSKTFLLDLEGRVVHTWPIGTNPHLLDDGHLLDAAKDDPSGFGGFKEVDWDGKTVWEYTEKREGYAPHHDWVRIFNKALNAPTTLYIANKSVTHEQAIAAGADPKYGPYENGQMDAIVEVDMQGNVVWEWCFFDHVVQDVDASKANYVGQGKTVADHPGRININMPGRPLRRDWLHCNSLDYNPQSGHVVINSVQGELYVIDHDGTFVAGDPKAGSAKAAGAAGDFLYRFGDPARYGQGDPPKVLENWDSATSGHKQMGGAHHASWIPAGCPGAGHLLVFNNGQYLYQRTPGSSALEINPFLDASGRDTGKYVNPPDAGYRRETYEHDTHNQPRQISNQIVWSYRSANSHGFFSHIGSSAQRLPNGGVFICSDTEGHFFEITAAGGLAWEYINPVTRDGPVKVLGDALPMVNSAFRAFRIPLDHPALKGRDLAPQGTITERAAQGVDSYPKRRPPADGAPGTGRGEDGRRGKGGKGGRADRREP
;
A
#
# COMPACT_ATOMS: atom_id res chain seq x y z
N MET A 1 69.38 3.58 -12.53
CA MET A 1 68.32 4.57 -12.25
C MET A 1 66.97 3.89 -12.44
N ASN A 2 66.44 3.31 -11.38
CA ASN A 2 65.14 2.66 -11.39
C ASN A 2 64.06 3.70 -10.99
N ARG A 3 63.15 4.00 -11.88
CA ARG A 3 61.94 4.80 -11.58
C ARG A 3 60.82 3.83 -11.19
N THR A 4 60.51 3.80 -9.91
CA THR A 4 59.33 3.13 -9.37
C THR A 4 58.10 3.99 -9.66
N LEU A 5 57.21 3.52 -10.52
CA LEU A 5 55.86 4.10 -10.69
C LEU A 5 55.01 3.74 -9.47
N LEU A 6 54.66 4.74 -8.66
CA LEU A 6 53.60 4.62 -7.67
C LEU A 6 52.25 4.69 -8.39
N ALA A 7 51.57 3.57 -8.49
CA ALA A 7 50.17 3.51 -8.90
C ALA A 7 49.32 3.91 -7.69
N THR A 8 48.72 5.09 -7.75
CA THR A 8 47.74 5.53 -6.78
C THR A 8 46.43 4.79 -7.12
N ALA A 9 46.10 3.75 -6.37
CA ALA A 9 44.78 3.12 -6.41
C ALA A 9 43.78 4.12 -5.80
N LEU A 10 42.93 4.75 -6.62
CA LEU A 10 41.72 5.39 -6.14
C LEU A 10 40.81 4.27 -5.58
N LEU A 11 40.79 4.14 -4.28
CA LEU A 11 39.72 3.42 -3.58
C LEU A 11 38.44 4.23 -3.78
N THR A 12 37.59 3.81 -4.71
CA THR A 12 36.19 4.19 -4.70
C THR A 12 35.57 3.54 -3.49
N LEU A 13 35.49 4.28 -2.38
CA LEU A 13 34.65 3.88 -1.25
C LEU A 13 33.22 3.78 -1.78
N PRO A 14 32.52 2.65 -1.56
CA PRO A 14 31.09 2.60 -1.84
C PRO A 14 30.43 3.71 -1.02
N LEU A 15 29.70 4.59 -1.68
CA LEU A 15 28.81 5.54 -1.04
C LEU A 15 27.77 4.70 -0.28
N PHE A 16 27.96 4.58 1.03
CA PHE A 16 27.00 3.95 1.91
C PHE A 16 25.69 4.70 1.81
N ALA A 17 24.57 3.97 1.87
CA ALA A 17 23.26 4.56 1.86
C ALA A 17 23.18 5.66 2.92
N TYR A 18 22.71 6.82 2.49
CA TYR A 18 22.46 7.95 3.36
C TYR A 18 21.37 7.59 4.37
N GLU A 19 21.59 7.90 5.64
CA GLU A 19 20.58 7.68 6.67
C GLU A 19 19.53 8.79 6.59
N ARG A 20 18.35 8.49 6.07
CA ARG A 20 17.30 9.46 5.74
C ARG A 20 16.61 10.06 6.96
N LEU A 21 16.83 9.51 8.13
CA LEU A 21 16.29 10.00 9.39
C LEU A 21 17.09 11.18 9.95
N GLN A 22 18.22 11.51 9.36
CA GLN A 22 19.10 12.63 9.75
C GLN A 22 19.63 13.33 8.50
N GLY A 23 19.91 14.62 8.60
CA GLY A 23 20.53 15.38 7.53
C GLY A 23 19.60 16.39 6.84
N PRO A 24 20.00 16.92 5.66
CA PRO A 24 19.26 17.96 4.98
C PRO A 24 17.90 17.45 4.47
N THR A 25 16.95 18.36 4.42
CA THR A 25 15.62 18.15 3.83
C THR A 25 15.50 18.85 2.48
N GLU A 26 14.34 18.75 1.85
CA GLU A 26 14.01 19.30 0.54
C GLU A 26 14.84 18.62 -0.57
N LEU A 27 15.17 19.32 -1.64
CA LEU A 27 15.83 18.73 -2.80
C LEU A 27 17.28 18.34 -2.49
N LEU A 28 17.61 17.07 -2.64
CA LEU A 28 18.96 16.53 -2.49
C LEU A 28 19.65 16.29 -3.84
N LEU A 29 18.89 15.88 -4.86
CA LEU A 29 19.38 15.60 -6.20
C LEU A 29 18.33 15.93 -7.25
N CYS A 30 18.75 16.53 -8.35
CA CYS A 30 17.97 16.67 -9.57
C CYS A 30 18.89 16.55 -10.79
N ASP A 31 18.86 15.39 -11.45
CA ASP A 31 19.45 15.21 -12.78
C ASP A 31 18.38 15.50 -13.83
N GLN A 32 18.27 16.77 -14.25
CA GLN A 32 17.25 17.21 -15.21
C GLN A 32 17.28 16.46 -16.56
N ALA A 33 18.39 15.82 -16.90
CA ALA A 33 18.50 15.02 -18.12
C ALA A 33 17.86 13.64 -17.99
N LYS A 34 17.63 13.17 -16.76
CA LYS A 34 17.13 11.82 -16.46
C LYS A 34 15.77 11.82 -15.79
N ALA A 35 15.51 12.80 -14.89
CA ALA A 35 14.24 12.92 -14.22
C ALA A 35 13.10 13.22 -15.20
N LEU A 36 11.92 12.64 -14.95
CA LEU A 36 10.73 12.97 -15.75
C LEU A 36 10.36 14.43 -15.50
N PRO A 37 10.27 15.27 -16.56
CA PRO A 37 9.77 16.63 -16.40
C PRO A 37 8.33 16.65 -15.86
N GLY A 38 8.08 17.49 -14.86
CA GLY A 38 6.77 17.57 -14.21
C GLY A 38 6.85 18.06 -12.78
N TYR A 39 5.87 17.68 -11.99
CA TYR A 39 5.69 18.13 -10.62
C TYR A 39 5.60 16.93 -9.67
N VAL A 40 5.75 17.19 -8.37
CA VAL A 40 5.52 16.19 -7.31
C VAL A 40 4.36 16.64 -6.45
N LEU A 41 3.34 15.78 -6.32
CA LEU A 41 2.17 15.96 -5.47
C LEU A 41 2.30 15.08 -4.23
N PHE A 42 2.12 15.66 -3.04
CA PHE A 42 2.01 14.87 -1.80
C PHE A 42 1.25 15.64 -0.73
N GLY A 43 0.60 14.89 0.18
CA GLY A 43 -0.13 15.41 1.32
C GLY A 43 0.62 15.23 2.63
N VAL A 44 0.56 16.22 3.53
CA VAL A 44 1.05 16.12 4.90
C VAL A 44 0.12 16.88 5.84
N GLY A 45 -0.47 16.16 6.79
CA GLY A 45 -1.45 16.75 7.70
C GLY A 45 -2.65 17.29 6.95
N SER A 46 -2.90 18.60 7.06
CA SER A 46 -4.03 19.26 6.39
C SER A 46 -3.63 20.02 5.12
N LYS A 47 -2.49 19.71 4.53
CA LYS A 47 -2.02 20.39 3.32
C LYS A 47 -1.51 19.44 2.26
N THR A 48 -1.84 19.74 1.02
CA THR A 48 -1.22 19.14 -0.16
C THR A 48 -0.32 20.15 -0.84
N PHE A 49 0.85 19.70 -1.26
CA PHE A 49 1.84 20.47 -1.98
C PHE A 49 1.97 19.93 -3.41
N LEU A 50 2.08 20.86 -4.37
CA LEU A 50 2.56 20.60 -5.71
C LEU A 50 3.92 21.29 -5.86
N LEU A 51 4.99 20.51 -6.06
CA LEU A 51 6.36 21.01 -6.20
C LEU A 51 6.83 20.87 -7.63
N ASP A 52 7.67 21.84 -8.08
CA ASP A 52 8.46 21.66 -9.30
C ASP A 52 9.68 20.73 -9.08
N LEU A 53 10.47 20.50 -10.13
CA LEU A 53 11.65 19.63 -10.03
C LEU A 53 12.75 20.21 -9.13
N GLU A 54 12.81 21.51 -8.95
CA GLU A 54 13.73 22.19 -8.05
C GLU A 54 13.24 22.16 -6.58
N GLY A 55 12.12 21.48 -6.29
CA GLY A 55 11.55 21.35 -4.96
C GLY A 55 10.85 22.61 -4.45
N ARG A 56 10.50 23.54 -5.35
CA ARG A 56 9.78 24.77 -5.02
C ARG A 56 8.28 24.54 -5.13
N VAL A 57 7.53 25.09 -4.20
CA VAL A 57 6.06 25.04 -4.20
C VAL A 57 5.53 25.85 -5.38
N VAL A 58 4.67 25.27 -6.19
CA VAL A 58 3.94 25.95 -7.25
C VAL A 58 2.46 26.08 -6.91
N HIS A 59 1.92 25.18 -6.07
CA HIS A 59 0.55 25.27 -5.58
C HIS A 59 0.35 24.52 -4.26
N THR A 60 -0.70 24.88 -3.50
CA THR A 60 -1.09 24.19 -2.25
C THR A 60 -2.60 24.11 -2.11
N TRP A 61 -3.10 23.03 -1.49
CA TRP A 61 -4.51 22.88 -1.11
C TRP A 61 -4.64 22.70 0.41
N PRO A 62 -5.79 23.08 1.03
CA PRO A 62 -6.02 22.98 2.48
C PRO A 62 -6.54 21.60 2.92
N ILE A 63 -6.18 20.54 2.22
CA ILE A 63 -6.43 19.13 2.54
C ILE A 63 -5.20 18.31 2.18
N GLY A 64 -4.90 17.18 2.83
CA GLY A 64 -3.63 16.51 2.58
C GLY A 64 -3.42 15.17 3.27
N THR A 65 -4.44 14.31 3.34
CA THR A 65 -4.30 12.97 3.91
C THR A 65 -3.73 11.97 2.89
N ASN A 66 -4.43 11.83 1.75
CA ASN A 66 -4.04 10.98 0.61
C ASN A 66 -4.60 11.59 -0.69
N PRO A 67 -4.02 12.70 -1.17
CA PRO A 67 -4.58 13.52 -2.23
C PRO A 67 -4.49 12.87 -3.60
N HIS A 68 -5.57 12.93 -4.36
CA HIS A 68 -5.66 12.51 -5.75
C HIS A 68 -6.01 13.73 -6.63
N LEU A 69 -5.08 14.15 -7.50
CA LEU A 69 -5.30 15.23 -8.45
C LEU A 69 -6.12 14.70 -9.63
N LEU A 70 -7.31 15.28 -9.84
CA LEU A 70 -8.22 14.94 -10.92
C LEU A 70 -7.90 15.73 -12.20
N ASP A 71 -8.33 15.23 -13.36
CA ASP A 71 -8.05 15.83 -14.68
C ASP A 71 -8.56 17.26 -14.84
N ASP A 72 -9.61 17.63 -14.14
CA ASP A 72 -10.18 18.98 -14.13
C ASP A 72 -9.44 19.98 -13.21
N GLY A 73 -8.43 19.49 -12.48
CA GLY A 73 -7.65 20.27 -11.54
C GLY A 73 -8.21 20.29 -10.12
N HIS A 74 -9.28 19.53 -9.86
CA HIS A 74 -9.76 19.32 -8.50
C HIS A 74 -8.86 18.33 -7.74
N LEU A 75 -8.89 18.43 -6.43
CA LEU A 75 -8.20 17.50 -5.54
C LEU A 75 -9.23 16.72 -4.72
N LEU A 76 -9.23 15.41 -4.85
CA LEU A 76 -10.06 14.50 -4.06
C LEU A 76 -9.23 13.95 -2.91
N ASP A 77 -9.73 14.08 -1.68
CA ASP A 77 -9.03 13.61 -0.49
C ASP A 77 -10.03 13.16 0.60
N ALA A 78 -9.52 12.62 1.70
CA ALA A 78 -10.32 12.27 2.86
C ALA A 78 -11.06 13.50 3.45
N ALA A 79 -12.27 13.27 3.95
CA ALA A 79 -13.04 14.33 4.62
C ALA A 79 -12.44 14.72 5.99
N LYS A 80 -11.62 13.86 6.60
CA LYS A 80 -10.93 14.06 7.87
C LYS A 80 -9.46 13.66 7.75
N ASP A 81 -8.60 14.30 8.53
CA ASP A 81 -7.17 14.02 8.59
C ASP A 81 -6.86 12.74 9.39
N ASP A 82 -7.45 11.61 9.00
CA ASP A 82 -7.17 10.30 9.58
C ASP A 82 -7.31 9.19 8.52
N PRO A 83 -6.23 8.69 7.95
CA PRO A 83 -6.27 7.66 6.93
C PRO A 83 -6.84 6.31 7.42
N SER A 84 -6.92 6.10 8.74
CA SER A 84 -7.48 4.88 9.33
C SER A 84 -8.99 4.90 9.54
N GLY A 85 -9.68 6.03 9.22
CA GLY A 85 -11.12 6.14 9.42
C GLY A 85 -11.65 7.55 9.13
N PHE A 86 -11.67 7.92 7.86
CA PHE A 86 -11.97 9.30 7.44
C PHE A 86 -13.47 9.59 7.22
N GLY A 87 -14.35 8.59 7.38
CA GLY A 87 -15.80 8.78 7.33
C GLY A 87 -16.40 9.13 5.96
N GLY A 88 -15.57 9.58 5.01
CA GLY A 88 -16.00 9.98 3.67
C GLY A 88 -14.92 10.76 2.93
N PHE A 89 -15.29 11.42 1.84
CA PHE A 89 -14.38 12.11 0.92
C PHE A 89 -14.80 13.55 0.73
N LYS A 90 -13.82 14.35 0.33
CA LYS A 90 -13.99 15.75 0.01
C LYS A 90 -13.21 16.08 -1.26
N GLU A 91 -13.88 16.71 -2.20
CA GLU A 91 -13.29 17.23 -3.41
C GLU A 91 -13.26 18.76 -3.32
N VAL A 92 -12.09 19.33 -3.55
CA VAL A 92 -11.90 20.78 -3.58
C VAL A 92 -11.43 21.21 -4.97
N ASP A 93 -11.85 22.39 -5.40
CA ASP A 93 -11.34 23.00 -6.63
C ASP A 93 -9.88 23.48 -6.47
N TRP A 94 -9.32 24.07 -7.54
CA TRP A 94 -7.95 24.57 -7.52
C TRP A 94 -7.73 25.62 -6.41
N ASP A 95 -8.73 26.43 -6.09
CA ASP A 95 -8.65 27.46 -5.05
C ASP A 95 -8.92 26.93 -3.63
N GLY A 96 -9.10 25.62 -3.48
CA GLY A 96 -9.33 24.94 -2.20
C GLY A 96 -10.78 25.01 -1.69
N LYS A 97 -11.74 25.47 -2.52
CA LYS A 97 -13.14 25.48 -2.18
C LYS A 97 -13.77 24.09 -2.39
N THR A 98 -14.50 23.59 -1.39
CA THR A 98 -15.23 22.32 -1.50
C THR A 98 -16.30 22.39 -2.59
N VAL A 99 -16.23 21.47 -3.55
CA VAL A 99 -17.18 21.34 -4.67
C VAL A 99 -18.02 20.08 -4.57
N TRP A 100 -17.53 19.05 -3.87
CA TRP A 100 -18.26 17.84 -3.58
C TRP A 100 -17.80 17.23 -2.26
N GLU A 101 -18.74 16.56 -1.57
CA GLU A 101 -18.45 15.85 -0.32
C GLU A 101 -19.37 14.64 -0.21
N TYR A 102 -18.82 13.52 0.23
CA TYR A 102 -19.54 12.30 0.56
C TYR A 102 -19.24 11.89 2.00
N THR A 103 -20.25 11.50 2.74
CA THR A 103 -20.12 10.90 4.08
C THR A 103 -20.83 9.56 4.10
N GLU A 104 -20.14 8.49 4.47
CA GLU A 104 -20.72 7.18 4.70
C GLU A 104 -21.63 7.22 5.93
N LYS A 105 -22.90 6.84 5.75
CA LYS A 105 -23.94 6.88 6.80
C LYS A 105 -24.51 5.51 7.13
N ARG A 106 -24.14 4.48 6.36
CA ARG A 106 -24.66 3.13 6.57
C ARG A 106 -24.04 2.54 7.84
N GLU A 107 -24.89 1.97 8.69
CA GLU A 107 -24.46 1.28 9.89
C GLU A 107 -23.57 0.08 9.55
N GLY A 108 -22.49 -0.09 10.28
CA GLY A 108 -21.53 -1.17 10.07
C GLY A 108 -20.50 -0.94 8.96
N TYR A 109 -20.53 0.23 8.29
CA TYR A 109 -19.52 0.61 7.29
C TYR A 109 -18.61 1.71 7.82
N ALA A 110 -17.31 1.57 7.55
CA ALA A 110 -16.31 2.57 7.92
C ALA A 110 -15.27 2.70 6.77
N PRO A 111 -15.37 3.78 5.95
CA PRO A 111 -14.37 4.06 4.91
C PRO A 111 -12.97 4.21 5.52
N HIS A 112 -11.96 3.64 4.85
CA HIS A 112 -10.57 3.72 5.27
C HIS A 112 -9.59 3.60 4.10
N HIS A 113 -8.38 4.09 4.30
CA HIS A 113 -7.16 4.03 3.48
C HIS A 113 -7.26 4.61 2.08
N ASP A 114 -8.14 4.12 1.19
CA ASP A 114 -8.01 4.46 -0.22
C ASP A 114 -9.33 4.60 -0.97
N TRP A 115 -9.28 5.40 -2.04
CA TRP A 115 -10.37 5.70 -2.96
C TRP A 115 -9.81 6.06 -4.33
N VAL A 116 -10.62 5.90 -5.36
CA VAL A 116 -10.29 6.33 -6.72
C VAL A 116 -11.52 6.89 -7.43
N ARG A 117 -11.37 8.06 -8.08
CA ARG A 117 -12.36 8.57 -9.01
C ARG A 117 -12.23 7.82 -10.34
N ILE A 118 -13.34 7.27 -10.83
CA ILE A 118 -13.39 6.58 -12.11
C ILE A 118 -14.45 7.21 -13.02
N PHE A 119 -14.35 6.96 -14.31
CA PHE A 119 -15.44 7.16 -15.24
C PHE A 119 -16.17 5.84 -15.42
N ASN A 120 -17.33 5.69 -14.79
CA ASN A 120 -18.16 4.50 -14.94
C ASN A 120 -18.84 4.50 -16.32
N LYS A 121 -18.38 3.59 -17.19
CA LYS A 121 -18.84 3.49 -18.58
C LYS A 121 -20.33 3.15 -18.68
N ALA A 122 -20.84 2.32 -17.77
CA ALA A 122 -22.22 1.88 -17.79
C ALA A 122 -23.19 2.99 -17.37
N LEU A 123 -22.75 3.90 -16.49
CA LEU A 123 -23.49 5.11 -16.09
C LEU A 123 -23.21 6.31 -17.00
N ASN A 124 -22.14 6.25 -17.81
CA ASN A 124 -21.60 7.37 -18.57
C ASN A 124 -21.37 8.61 -17.69
N ALA A 125 -20.80 8.40 -16.49
CA ALA A 125 -20.65 9.44 -15.48
C ALA A 125 -19.45 9.14 -14.56
N PRO A 126 -18.87 10.17 -13.91
CA PRO A 126 -17.87 9.96 -12.85
C PRO A 126 -18.53 9.34 -11.61
N THR A 127 -17.79 8.42 -10.97
CA THR A 127 -18.13 7.79 -9.70
C THR A 127 -16.88 7.65 -8.84
N THR A 128 -17.02 7.28 -7.57
CA THR A 128 -15.89 7.05 -6.67
C THR A 128 -15.97 5.65 -6.08
N LEU A 129 -14.94 4.84 -6.34
CA LEU A 129 -14.69 3.57 -5.64
C LEU A 129 -13.91 3.86 -4.36
N TYR A 130 -14.21 3.16 -3.26
CA TYR A 130 -13.48 3.27 -2.01
C TYR A 130 -13.48 1.97 -1.21
N ILE A 131 -12.50 1.84 -0.32
CA ILE A 131 -12.41 0.74 0.63
C ILE A 131 -13.20 1.09 1.89
N ALA A 132 -14.02 0.16 2.37
CA ALA A 132 -14.71 0.27 3.65
C ALA A 132 -14.58 -1.02 4.45
N ASN A 133 -14.38 -0.91 5.76
CA ASN A 133 -14.66 -1.99 6.67
C ASN A 133 -16.18 -2.21 6.76
N LYS A 134 -16.63 -3.45 6.56
CA LYS A 134 -18.01 -3.90 6.75
C LYS A 134 -18.09 -4.83 7.93
N SER A 135 -18.96 -4.53 8.89
CA SER A 135 -19.11 -5.32 10.11
C SER A 135 -19.67 -6.71 9.80
N VAL A 136 -19.10 -7.73 10.46
CA VAL A 136 -19.56 -9.14 10.40
C VAL A 136 -19.78 -9.62 11.82
N THR A 137 -20.98 -10.15 12.11
CA THR A 137 -21.29 -10.66 13.45
C THR A 137 -20.66 -12.04 13.68
N HIS A 138 -20.57 -12.44 14.96
CA HIS A 138 -20.11 -13.78 15.32
C HIS A 138 -20.98 -14.87 14.64
N GLU A 139 -22.31 -14.73 14.67
CA GLU A 139 -23.24 -15.68 14.09
C GLU A 139 -23.06 -15.80 12.58
N GLN A 140 -22.85 -14.66 11.88
CA GLN A 140 -22.56 -14.66 10.44
C GLN A 140 -21.25 -15.40 10.14
N ALA A 141 -20.18 -15.13 10.90
CA ALA A 141 -18.88 -15.79 10.72
C ALA A 141 -19.00 -17.31 10.91
N ILE A 142 -19.67 -17.78 11.98
CA ILE A 142 -19.89 -19.20 12.24
C ILE A 142 -20.78 -19.85 11.17
N ALA A 143 -21.83 -19.15 10.73
CA ALA A 143 -22.68 -19.64 9.64
C ALA A 143 -21.91 -19.79 8.31
N ALA A 144 -20.96 -18.89 8.06
CA ALA A 144 -20.06 -18.94 6.90
C ALA A 144 -18.93 -19.98 7.04
N GLY A 145 -18.83 -20.69 8.16
CA GLY A 145 -17.87 -21.77 8.40
C GLY A 145 -16.55 -21.35 9.04
N ALA A 146 -16.52 -20.19 9.74
CA ALA A 146 -15.39 -19.86 10.58
C ALA A 146 -15.26 -20.85 11.73
N ASP A 147 -14.04 -21.35 11.97
CA ASP A 147 -13.75 -22.35 12.99
C ASP A 147 -13.92 -21.76 14.41
N PRO A 148 -14.85 -22.28 15.23
CA PRO A 148 -15.09 -21.75 16.58
C PRO A 148 -13.86 -21.72 17.48
N LYS A 149 -12.86 -22.54 17.23
CA LYS A 149 -11.61 -22.57 18.03
C LYS A 149 -10.82 -21.25 17.97
N TYR A 150 -11.05 -20.42 16.94
CA TYR A 150 -10.41 -19.12 16.78
C TYR A 150 -11.27 -17.97 17.31
N GLY A 151 -12.52 -18.22 17.78
CA GLY A 151 -13.43 -17.22 18.29
C GLY A 151 -13.08 -16.72 19.71
N PRO A 152 -13.85 -15.76 20.26
CA PRO A 152 -15.05 -15.18 19.67
C PRO A 152 -14.74 -14.19 18.54
N TYR A 153 -15.61 -14.14 17.52
CA TYR A 153 -15.51 -13.23 16.38
C TYR A 153 -16.25 -11.91 16.61
N GLU A 154 -16.28 -11.43 17.87
CA GLU A 154 -16.91 -10.17 18.23
C GLU A 154 -16.23 -9.02 17.47
N ASN A 155 -17.05 -8.16 16.85
CA ASN A 155 -16.60 -7.04 16.05
C ASN A 155 -15.71 -7.43 14.85
N GLY A 156 -15.98 -8.56 14.20
CA GLY A 156 -15.37 -8.91 12.92
C GLY A 156 -15.60 -7.81 11.90
N GLN A 157 -14.58 -7.49 11.12
CA GLN A 157 -14.67 -6.54 10.01
C GLN A 157 -14.00 -7.16 8.79
N MET A 158 -14.71 -7.09 7.67
CA MET A 158 -14.24 -7.48 6.35
C MET A 158 -14.12 -6.26 5.48
N ASP A 159 -13.10 -6.20 4.67
CA ASP A 159 -12.99 -5.15 3.66
C ASP A 159 -14.04 -5.35 2.58
N ALA A 160 -14.63 -4.25 2.15
CA ALA A 160 -15.53 -4.12 1.02
C ALA A 160 -15.05 -3.00 0.09
N ILE A 161 -15.40 -3.09 -1.17
CA ILE A 161 -15.25 -2.00 -2.14
C ILE A 161 -16.66 -1.49 -2.42
N VAL A 162 -16.84 -0.21 -2.29
CA VAL A 162 -18.13 0.46 -2.51
C VAL A 162 -17.95 1.52 -3.59
N GLU A 163 -18.92 1.64 -4.47
CA GLU A 163 -18.98 2.69 -5.49
C GLU A 163 -20.15 3.63 -5.23
N VAL A 164 -19.87 4.93 -5.25
CA VAL A 164 -20.88 5.97 -5.13
C VAL A 164 -20.87 6.90 -6.33
N ASP A 165 -22.07 7.35 -6.72
CA ASP A 165 -22.24 8.39 -7.73
C ASP A 165 -21.99 9.79 -7.14
N MET A 166 -22.05 10.81 -8.00
CA MET A 166 -21.85 12.21 -7.59
C MET A 166 -23.02 12.77 -6.76
N GLN A 167 -24.14 12.05 -6.63
CA GLN A 167 -25.26 12.36 -5.75
C GLN A 167 -25.12 11.68 -4.38
N GLY A 168 -24.08 10.84 -4.19
CA GLY A 168 -23.82 10.10 -2.97
C GLY A 168 -24.65 8.81 -2.85
N ASN A 169 -25.27 8.33 -3.93
CA ASN A 169 -25.95 7.04 -3.92
C ASN A 169 -24.93 5.92 -4.13
N VAL A 170 -25.06 4.83 -3.37
CA VAL A 170 -24.32 3.60 -3.62
C VAL A 170 -24.86 2.95 -4.89
N VAL A 171 -23.99 2.78 -5.88
CA VAL A 171 -24.34 2.22 -7.20
C VAL A 171 -23.80 0.81 -7.41
N TRP A 172 -22.83 0.36 -6.59
CA TRP A 172 -22.27 -0.98 -6.60
C TRP A 172 -21.50 -1.27 -5.31
N GLU A 173 -21.46 -2.54 -4.92
CA GLU A 173 -20.69 -3.02 -3.77
C GLU A 173 -20.16 -4.44 -4.01
N TRP A 174 -18.95 -4.70 -3.56
CA TRP A 174 -18.30 -6.00 -3.49
C TRP A 174 -17.69 -6.18 -2.09
N CYS A 175 -17.73 -7.39 -1.51
CA CYS A 175 -17.21 -7.65 -0.17
C CYS A 175 -16.48 -8.99 -0.09
N PHE A 176 -15.31 -9.03 0.56
CA PHE A 176 -14.57 -10.28 0.81
C PHE A 176 -15.40 -11.35 1.50
N PHE A 177 -16.36 -10.97 2.36
CA PHE A 177 -17.21 -11.92 3.08
C PHE A 177 -18.09 -12.77 2.16
N ASP A 178 -18.45 -12.24 1.00
CA ASP A 178 -19.28 -12.96 0.03
C ASP A 178 -18.48 -14.02 -0.74
N HIS A 179 -17.14 -13.95 -0.71
CA HIS A 179 -16.20 -14.81 -1.42
C HIS A 179 -15.38 -15.71 -0.49
N VAL A 180 -15.87 -15.96 0.73
CA VAL A 180 -15.20 -16.89 1.64
C VAL A 180 -15.44 -18.35 1.27
N VAL A 181 -14.46 -19.20 1.61
CA VAL A 181 -14.49 -20.67 1.43
C VAL A 181 -13.86 -21.32 2.66
N GLN A 182 -14.24 -22.58 2.95
CA GLN A 182 -13.67 -23.37 4.03
C GLN A 182 -13.76 -24.88 3.77
N ASP A 183 -12.86 -25.65 4.33
CA ASP A 183 -12.77 -27.11 4.24
C ASP A 183 -12.84 -27.81 5.61
N VAL A 184 -13.34 -27.11 6.65
CA VAL A 184 -13.35 -27.58 8.04
C VAL A 184 -14.67 -28.26 8.41
N ASP A 185 -15.83 -27.71 8.00
CA ASP A 185 -17.16 -28.19 8.39
C ASP A 185 -18.10 -28.27 7.19
N ALA A 186 -18.36 -29.51 6.75
CA ALA A 186 -19.23 -29.79 5.62
C ALA A 186 -20.71 -29.41 5.85
N SER A 187 -21.13 -29.18 7.10
CA SER A 187 -22.50 -28.77 7.43
C SER A 187 -22.73 -27.26 7.28
N LYS A 188 -21.66 -26.48 7.13
CA LYS A 188 -21.70 -25.01 7.04
C LYS A 188 -21.71 -24.52 5.61
N ALA A 189 -22.15 -23.29 5.42
CA ALA A 189 -22.07 -22.60 4.14
C ALA A 189 -20.61 -22.47 3.67
N ASN A 190 -20.40 -22.25 2.39
CA ASN A 190 -19.09 -22.05 1.75
C ASN A 190 -18.13 -23.25 1.89
N TYR A 191 -18.65 -24.46 2.17
CA TYR A 191 -17.83 -25.67 2.15
C TYR A 191 -17.36 -25.99 0.72
N VAL A 192 -16.08 -26.30 0.61
CA VAL A 192 -15.40 -26.57 -0.69
C VAL A 192 -15.98 -27.72 -1.50
N GLY A 193 -16.80 -28.59 -0.88
CA GLY A 193 -17.33 -29.81 -1.49
C GLY A 193 -16.54 -31.06 -1.10
N GLN A 194 -17.17 -32.21 -1.26
CA GLN A 194 -16.59 -33.50 -0.90
C GLN A 194 -15.33 -33.82 -1.71
N GLY A 195 -14.24 -34.14 -1.02
CA GLY A 195 -12.95 -34.48 -1.63
C GLY A 195 -12.16 -33.31 -2.19
N LYS A 196 -12.62 -32.07 -1.93
CA LYS A 196 -11.91 -30.83 -2.27
C LYS A 196 -11.32 -30.15 -1.04
N THR A 197 -10.41 -29.24 -1.26
CA THR A 197 -9.75 -28.38 -0.26
C THR A 197 -9.84 -26.93 -0.69
N VAL A 198 -9.42 -26.02 0.15
CA VAL A 198 -9.33 -24.58 -0.20
C VAL A 198 -8.41 -24.34 -1.41
N ALA A 199 -7.46 -25.24 -1.68
CA ALA A 199 -6.56 -25.15 -2.84
C ALA A 199 -7.27 -25.29 -4.19
N ASP A 200 -8.43 -25.92 -4.22
CA ASP A 200 -9.27 -26.07 -5.42
C ASP A 200 -10.09 -24.80 -5.72
N HIS A 201 -10.03 -23.81 -4.84
CA HIS A 201 -10.82 -22.58 -4.91
C HIS A 201 -9.94 -21.31 -4.79
N PRO A 202 -8.90 -21.13 -5.63
CA PRO A 202 -7.99 -19.97 -5.54
C PRO A 202 -8.70 -18.63 -5.77
N GLY A 203 -9.85 -18.61 -6.43
CA GLY A 203 -10.71 -17.44 -6.62
C GLY A 203 -11.47 -16.99 -5.37
N ARG A 204 -11.29 -17.69 -4.23
CA ARG A 204 -11.96 -17.38 -2.95
C ARG A 204 -10.99 -17.30 -1.80
N ILE A 205 -11.40 -16.66 -0.70
CA ILE A 205 -10.55 -16.51 0.47
C ILE A 205 -10.92 -17.54 1.55
N ASN A 206 -9.90 -18.22 2.09
CA ASN A 206 -10.09 -19.15 3.21
C ASN A 206 -10.45 -18.37 4.49
N ILE A 207 -11.69 -18.52 4.98
CA ILE A 207 -12.14 -17.86 6.22
C ILE A 207 -11.33 -18.34 7.44
N ASN A 208 -10.76 -19.56 7.37
CA ASN A 208 -9.91 -20.18 8.39
C ASN A 208 -8.43 -20.07 8.05
N MET A 209 -8.03 -19.01 7.40
CA MET A 209 -6.66 -18.76 6.92
C MET A 209 -5.62 -19.01 8.03
N PRO A 210 -4.59 -19.85 7.78
CA PRO A 210 -3.56 -20.15 8.76
C PRO A 210 -2.87 -18.88 9.29
N GLY A 211 -2.71 -18.81 10.63
CA GLY A 211 -2.02 -17.71 11.29
C GLY A 211 -2.78 -16.37 11.35
N ARG A 212 -3.94 -16.30 10.72
CA ARG A 212 -4.74 -15.06 10.68
C ARG A 212 -6.24 -15.36 10.74
N PRO A 213 -6.79 -15.78 11.88
CA PRO A 213 -8.23 -15.98 12.02
C PRO A 213 -8.97 -14.65 11.81
N LEU A 214 -10.25 -14.74 11.42
CA LEU A 214 -11.13 -13.59 11.31
C LEU A 214 -11.16 -12.79 12.60
N ARG A 215 -11.00 -11.48 12.50
CA ARG A 215 -10.98 -10.54 13.63
C ARG A 215 -11.39 -9.15 13.15
N ARG A 216 -11.45 -8.18 14.10
CA ARG A 216 -11.55 -6.77 13.71
C ARG A 216 -10.41 -6.43 12.74
N ASP A 217 -10.75 -5.76 11.64
CA ASP A 217 -9.80 -5.32 10.63
C ASP A 217 -8.94 -6.50 10.08
N TRP A 218 -9.63 -7.50 9.52
CA TRP A 218 -9.04 -8.82 9.22
C TRP A 218 -7.96 -8.78 8.15
N LEU A 219 -8.26 -8.22 6.97
CA LEU A 219 -7.32 -8.16 5.85
C LEU A 219 -6.55 -6.84 5.83
N HIS A 220 -7.14 -5.79 6.38
CA HIS A 220 -6.59 -4.44 6.40
C HIS A 220 -6.13 -4.02 5.00
N CYS A 221 -7.09 -3.97 4.07
CA CYS A 221 -6.82 -3.50 2.72
C CYS A 221 -6.48 -2.00 2.74
N ASN A 222 -5.47 -1.61 1.98
CA ASN A 222 -4.89 -0.26 2.10
C ASN A 222 -4.65 0.46 0.78
N SER A 223 -4.95 -0.19 -0.33
CA SER A 223 -4.99 0.46 -1.64
C SER A 223 -5.93 -0.25 -2.60
N LEU A 224 -6.53 0.52 -3.49
CA LEU A 224 -7.30 0.03 -4.62
C LEU A 224 -6.98 0.87 -5.86
N ASP A 225 -7.09 0.26 -7.04
CA ASP A 225 -6.98 0.95 -8.31
C ASP A 225 -7.87 0.28 -9.37
N TYR A 226 -8.32 1.05 -10.34
CA TYR A 226 -9.20 0.61 -11.41
C TYR A 226 -8.52 0.72 -12.78
N ASN A 227 -8.56 -0.36 -13.54
CA ASN A 227 -8.06 -0.38 -14.91
C ASN A 227 -9.19 -0.06 -15.90
N PRO A 228 -9.19 1.12 -16.54
CA PRO A 228 -10.25 1.51 -17.46
C PRO A 228 -10.27 0.70 -18.77
N GLN A 229 -9.20 -0.01 -19.14
CA GLN A 229 -9.17 -0.85 -20.33
C GLN A 229 -9.89 -2.20 -20.08
N SER A 230 -9.60 -2.84 -18.96
CA SER A 230 -10.18 -4.15 -18.63
C SER A 230 -11.47 -4.07 -17.81
N GLY A 231 -11.73 -2.97 -17.11
CA GLY A 231 -12.84 -2.85 -16.15
C GLY A 231 -12.60 -3.60 -14.85
N HIS A 232 -11.35 -3.92 -14.52
CA HIS A 232 -10.98 -4.65 -13.32
C HIS A 232 -10.50 -3.73 -12.22
N VAL A 233 -10.74 -4.12 -10.97
CA VAL A 233 -10.18 -3.47 -9.78
C VAL A 233 -9.11 -4.35 -9.18
N VAL A 234 -7.96 -3.76 -8.81
CA VAL A 234 -6.98 -4.38 -7.92
C VAL A 234 -7.16 -3.83 -6.51
N ILE A 235 -7.13 -4.70 -5.52
CA ILE A 235 -7.14 -4.34 -4.10
C ILE A 235 -5.99 -5.05 -3.40
N ASN A 236 -5.28 -4.34 -2.50
CA ASN A 236 -4.12 -4.85 -1.78
C ASN A 236 -4.38 -4.94 -0.28
N SER A 237 -3.98 -6.04 0.33
CA SER A 237 -4.01 -6.29 1.76
C SER A 237 -2.62 -6.12 2.38
N VAL A 238 -2.55 -5.47 3.55
CA VAL A 238 -1.31 -5.39 4.35
C VAL A 238 -0.73 -6.77 4.70
N GLN A 239 -1.53 -7.82 4.57
CA GLN A 239 -1.09 -9.19 4.78
C GLN A 239 -0.11 -9.70 3.71
N GLY A 240 0.18 -8.88 2.70
CA GLY A 240 1.07 -9.20 1.59
C GLY A 240 0.42 -10.03 0.49
N GLU A 241 -0.85 -9.78 0.25
CA GLU A 241 -1.59 -10.30 -0.91
C GLU A 241 -2.30 -9.17 -1.65
N LEU A 242 -2.40 -9.29 -2.96
CA LEU A 242 -3.28 -8.48 -3.79
C LEU A 242 -4.27 -9.37 -4.53
N TYR A 243 -5.42 -8.78 -4.88
CA TYR A 243 -6.52 -9.47 -5.54
C TYR A 243 -7.04 -8.61 -6.69
N VAL A 244 -7.42 -9.25 -7.79
CA VAL A 244 -8.08 -8.60 -8.94
C VAL A 244 -9.50 -9.15 -9.05
N ILE A 245 -10.46 -8.25 -9.20
CA ILE A 245 -11.88 -8.58 -9.35
C ILE A 245 -12.47 -7.89 -10.59
N ASP A 246 -13.56 -8.46 -11.12
CA ASP A 246 -14.29 -7.92 -12.27
C ASP A 246 -15.35 -6.92 -11.81
N HIS A 247 -15.05 -5.62 -11.92
CA HIS A 247 -16.00 -4.56 -11.63
C HIS A 247 -17.02 -4.41 -12.77
N ASP A 248 -16.55 -4.11 -14.00
CA ASP A 248 -17.44 -3.82 -15.14
C ASP A 248 -18.34 -5.00 -15.48
N GLY A 249 -17.81 -6.24 -15.38
CA GLY A 249 -18.58 -7.46 -15.64
C GLY A 249 -19.66 -7.74 -14.59
N THR A 250 -19.52 -7.21 -13.37
CA THR A 250 -20.53 -7.37 -12.31
C THR A 250 -21.45 -6.18 -12.15
N PHE A 251 -21.10 -5.01 -12.72
CA PHE A 251 -21.92 -3.81 -12.65
C PHE A 251 -23.21 -3.95 -13.48
N VAL A 252 -24.36 -3.43 -12.98
CA VAL A 252 -25.64 -3.42 -13.67
C VAL A 252 -26.20 -2.00 -13.67
N ALA A 253 -26.17 -1.33 -14.83
CA ALA A 253 -26.68 0.02 -14.97
C ALA A 253 -28.18 0.09 -14.62
N GLY A 254 -28.54 1.07 -13.79
CA GLY A 254 -29.93 1.30 -13.39
C GLY A 254 -30.49 0.32 -12.34
N ASP A 255 -29.71 -0.71 -11.94
CA ASP A 255 -30.08 -1.64 -10.86
C ASP A 255 -28.86 -1.95 -9.95
N PRO A 256 -28.53 -1.04 -9.00
CA PRO A 256 -27.42 -1.23 -8.06
C PRO A 256 -27.52 -2.52 -7.24
N LYS A 257 -28.76 -2.94 -6.92
CA LYS A 257 -29.00 -4.14 -6.14
C LYS A 257 -28.65 -5.41 -6.93
N ALA A 258 -29.06 -5.47 -8.19
CA ALA A 258 -28.71 -6.58 -9.08
C ALA A 258 -27.20 -6.61 -9.35
N GLY A 259 -26.55 -5.46 -9.53
CA GLY A 259 -25.09 -5.34 -9.68
C GLY A 259 -24.35 -5.89 -8.45
N SER A 260 -24.68 -5.41 -7.26
CA SER A 260 -24.07 -5.88 -6.00
C SER A 260 -24.35 -7.37 -5.73
N ALA A 261 -25.56 -7.87 -6.07
CA ALA A 261 -25.89 -9.29 -5.96
C ALA A 261 -25.06 -10.16 -6.94
N LYS A 262 -24.78 -9.65 -8.15
CA LYS A 262 -23.90 -10.30 -9.11
C LYS A 262 -22.44 -10.31 -8.64
N ALA A 263 -21.99 -9.19 -8.07
CA ALA A 263 -20.67 -9.03 -7.47
C ALA A 263 -20.47 -9.96 -6.25
N ALA A 264 -21.49 -10.19 -5.44
CA ALA A 264 -21.47 -11.14 -4.32
C ALA A 264 -21.51 -12.61 -4.74
N GLY A 265 -21.83 -12.91 -6.01
CA GLY A 265 -21.86 -14.26 -6.57
C GLY A 265 -20.53 -14.67 -7.19
N ALA A 266 -20.54 -15.84 -7.87
CA ALA A 266 -19.34 -16.40 -8.52
C ALA A 266 -18.71 -15.48 -9.58
N ALA A 267 -19.45 -14.53 -10.14
CA ALA A 267 -18.91 -13.54 -11.06
C ALA A 267 -17.98 -12.52 -10.39
N GLY A 268 -18.09 -12.36 -9.08
CA GLY A 268 -17.20 -11.51 -8.29
C GLY A 268 -16.06 -12.26 -7.58
N ASP A 269 -15.92 -13.57 -7.82
CA ASP A 269 -14.75 -14.33 -7.33
C ASP A 269 -13.46 -13.73 -7.92
N PHE A 270 -12.33 -13.87 -7.23
CA PHE A 270 -11.04 -13.30 -7.69
C PHE A 270 -10.67 -13.85 -9.07
N LEU A 271 -10.44 -12.95 -10.01
CA LEU A 271 -9.82 -13.28 -11.30
C LEU A 271 -8.35 -13.65 -11.13
N TYR A 272 -7.69 -13.02 -10.16
CA TYR A 272 -6.29 -13.21 -9.85
C TYR A 272 -6.00 -12.89 -8.38
N ARG A 273 -5.05 -13.60 -7.81
CA ARG A 273 -4.45 -13.25 -6.51
C ARG A 273 -2.95 -13.51 -6.53
N PHE A 274 -2.20 -12.72 -5.77
CA PHE A 274 -0.75 -12.82 -5.71
C PHE A 274 -0.26 -12.48 -4.31
N GLY A 275 0.79 -13.17 -3.86
CA GLY A 275 1.53 -12.80 -2.65
C GLY A 275 1.86 -13.95 -1.72
N ASP A 276 0.89 -14.69 -1.20
CA ASP A 276 1.10 -15.79 -0.26
C ASP A 276 0.25 -17.03 -0.60
N PRO A 277 0.70 -17.88 -1.53
CA PRO A 277 -0.08 -19.01 -2.00
C PRO A 277 -0.36 -20.07 -0.92
N ALA A 278 0.42 -20.11 0.16
CA ALA A 278 0.16 -21.03 1.26
C ALA A 278 -1.17 -20.73 1.98
N ARG A 279 -1.68 -19.50 1.90
CA ARG A 279 -2.96 -19.10 2.51
C ARG A 279 -4.18 -19.72 1.86
N TYR A 280 -4.06 -20.17 0.62
CA TYR A 280 -5.11 -20.91 -0.09
C TYR A 280 -4.69 -22.33 -0.44
N GLY A 281 -3.78 -22.91 0.36
CA GLY A 281 -3.39 -24.31 0.24
C GLY A 281 -2.50 -24.64 -0.95
N GLN A 282 -1.93 -23.62 -1.61
CA GLN A 282 -0.99 -23.78 -2.70
C GLN A 282 0.38 -23.20 -2.29
N GLY A 283 1.48 -23.85 -2.69
CA GLY A 283 2.82 -23.41 -2.33
C GLY A 283 3.23 -23.67 -0.88
N ASP A 284 4.50 -23.42 -0.57
CA ASP A 284 5.09 -23.64 0.74
C ASP A 284 4.90 -22.41 1.65
N PRO A 285 4.46 -22.61 2.91
CA PRO A 285 4.38 -21.53 3.87
C PRO A 285 5.78 -21.08 4.32
N PRO A 286 5.91 -19.85 4.86
CA PRO A 286 7.09 -19.43 5.59
C PRO A 286 7.37 -20.38 6.75
N LYS A 287 8.65 -20.70 6.99
CA LYS A 287 9.08 -21.60 8.07
C LYS A 287 10.21 -20.96 8.87
N VAL A 288 10.12 -21.07 10.20
CA VAL A 288 11.24 -20.93 11.10
C VAL A 288 11.74 -22.34 11.38
N LEU A 289 12.96 -22.67 10.94
CA LEU A 289 13.54 -24.00 11.11
C LEU A 289 14.06 -24.17 12.55
N GLU A 290 15.36 -24.13 12.77
CA GLU A 290 15.92 -24.33 14.13
C GLU A 290 15.98 -23.02 14.94
N ASN A 291 16.14 -21.90 14.27
CA ASN A 291 16.19 -20.56 14.85
C ASN A 291 15.80 -19.52 13.79
N TRP A 292 15.75 -18.24 14.18
CA TRP A 292 15.46 -17.14 13.23
C TRP A 292 16.42 -17.06 12.06
N ASP A 293 17.64 -17.58 12.22
CA ASP A 293 18.68 -17.55 11.21
C ASP A 293 18.45 -18.57 10.08
N SER A 294 17.62 -19.56 10.33
CA SER A 294 17.22 -20.59 9.37
C SER A 294 15.79 -20.43 8.85
N ALA A 295 15.17 -19.27 9.07
CA ALA A 295 13.83 -18.98 8.57
C ALA A 295 13.80 -18.86 7.04
N THR A 296 12.74 -19.38 6.42
CA THR A 296 12.50 -19.24 4.98
C THR A 296 11.18 -18.52 4.73
N SER A 297 11.11 -17.73 3.65
CA SER A 297 9.86 -17.10 3.22
C SER A 297 8.88 -18.09 2.56
N GLY A 298 9.31 -19.32 2.28
CA GLY A 298 8.53 -20.23 1.44
C GLY A 298 8.26 -19.60 0.07
N HIS A 299 7.03 -19.68 -0.38
CA HIS A 299 6.55 -19.03 -1.61
C HIS A 299 5.91 -17.64 -1.37
N LYS A 300 5.97 -17.10 -0.16
CA LYS A 300 5.46 -15.76 0.15
C LYS A 300 6.33 -14.70 -0.54
N GLN A 301 5.69 -13.83 -1.34
CA GLN A 301 6.35 -12.85 -2.19
C GLN A 301 6.42 -11.45 -1.56
N MET A 302 5.43 -11.07 -0.75
CA MET A 302 5.27 -9.73 -0.20
C MET A 302 4.94 -9.77 1.29
N GLY A 303 5.26 -8.69 2.00
CA GLY A 303 4.91 -8.51 3.41
C GLY A 303 4.67 -7.05 3.74
N GLY A 304 3.49 -6.74 4.29
CA GLY A 304 3.11 -5.38 4.63
C GLY A 304 2.86 -4.46 3.42
N ALA A 305 2.55 -5.01 2.24
CA ALA A 305 2.48 -4.26 0.99
C ALA A 305 1.46 -3.12 1.01
N HIS A 306 1.76 -2.04 0.26
CA HIS A 306 0.91 -0.87 0.05
C HIS A 306 0.92 -0.48 -1.44
N HIS A 307 -0.06 0.34 -1.83
CA HIS A 307 -0.16 0.95 -3.15
C HIS A 307 0.05 -0.04 -4.31
N ALA A 308 -0.80 -1.06 -4.41
CA ALA A 308 -0.93 -1.82 -5.64
C ALA A 308 -1.72 -1.00 -6.67
N SER A 309 -1.15 -0.80 -7.85
CA SER A 309 -1.76 -0.02 -8.94
C SER A 309 -1.51 -0.68 -10.29
N TRP A 310 -2.37 -0.40 -11.25
CA TRP A 310 -2.13 -0.75 -12.64
C TRP A 310 -1.08 0.18 -13.25
N ILE A 311 -0.14 -0.37 -14.00
CA ILE A 311 0.74 0.45 -14.82
C ILE A 311 -0.09 1.02 -15.98
N PRO A 312 -0.20 2.37 -16.10
CA PRO A 312 -1.10 2.98 -17.06
C PRO A 312 -0.64 2.82 -18.51
N ALA A 313 -1.57 2.96 -19.43
CA ALA A 313 -1.27 3.02 -20.86
C ALA A 313 -0.24 4.13 -21.15
N GLY A 314 0.70 3.86 -22.06
CA GLY A 314 1.80 4.78 -22.39
C GLY A 314 3.06 4.60 -21.52
N CYS A 315 3.01 3.85 -20.45
CA CYS A 315 4.18 3.46 -19.68
C CYS A 315 4.68 2.07 -20.07
N PRO A 316 6.00 1.81 -20.01
CA PRO A 316 6.52 0.44 -20.12
C PRO A 316 5.90 -0.47 -19.06
N GLY A 317 5.45 -1.66 -19.48
CA GLY A 317 4.73 -2.59 -18.61
C GLY A 317 3.23 -2.28 -18.45
N ALA A 318 2.64 -1.46 -19.34
CA ALA A 318 1.22 -1.13 -19.30
C ALA A 318 0.34 -2.38 -19.16
N GLY A 319 -0.61 -2.35 -18.20
CA GLY A 319 -1.46 -3.49 -17.86
C GLY A 319 -0.86 -4.48 -16.84
N HIS A 320 0.42 -4.34 -16.49
CA HIS A 320 0.99 -5.01 -15.32
C HIS A 320 0.58 -4.29 -14.02
N LEU A 321 0.87 -4.93 -12.90
CA LEU A 321 0.68 -4.36 -11.56
C LEU A 321 2.02 -3.86 -11.02
N LEU A 322 2.01 -2.69 -10.39
CA LEU A 322 3.14 -2.17 -9.61
C LEU A 322 2.72 -2.06 -8.15
N VAL A 323 3.55 -2.51 -7.22
CA VAL A 323 3.25 -2.51 -5.80
C VAL A 323 4.46 -2.10 -4.98
N PHE A 324 4.23 -1.29 -3.93
CA PHE A 324 5.23 -1.04 -2.90
C PHE A 324 5.16 -2.14 -1.86
N ASN A 325 6.17 -3.00 -1.82
CA ASN A 325 6.32 -4.05 -0.82
C ASN A 325 7.13 -3.51 0.36
N ASN A 326 6.49 -3.29 1.50
CA ASN A 326 7.16 -2.79 2.70
C ASN A 326 8.20 -3.79 3.26
N GLY A 327 8.08 -5.08 2.92
CA GLY A 327 9.05 -6.11 3.29
C GLY A 327 8.92 -6.61 4.73
N GLN A 328 7.88 -6.20 5.46
CA GLN A 328 7.59 -6.73 6.79
C GLN A 328 7.16 -8.21 6.73
N TYR A 329 7.46 -8.93 7.80
CA TYR A 329 6.99 -10.32 7.97
C TYR A 329 7.44 -11.29 6.87
N LEU A 330 8.51 -10.97 6.14
CA LEU A 330 9.13 -11.89 5.17
C LEU A 330 10.21 -12.78 5.82
N TYR A 331 10.21 -12.90 7.14
CA TYR A 331 11.17 -13.70 7.91
C TYR A 331 12.63 -13.37 7.58
N GLN A 332 12.96 -12.08 7.64
CA GLN A 332 14.32 -11.57 7.46
C GLN A 332 14.77 -10.83 8.70
N ARG A 333 16.04 -11.00 9.07
CA ARG A 333 16.66 -10.19 10.13
C ARG A 333 16.75 -8.71 9.77
N THR A 334 16.84 -8.43 8.49
CA THR A 334 16.95 -7.08 7.95
C THR A 334 15.73 -6.80 7.06
N PRO A 335 14.72 -6.13 7.58
CA PRO A 335 13.62 -5.68 6.75
C PRO A 335 14.14 -4.70 5.69
N GLY A 336 13.66 -4.84 4.47
CA GLY A 336 13.95 -3.92 3.38
C GLY A 336 12.74 -3.80 2.49
N SER A 337 12.41 -2.57 2.09
CA SER A 337 11.33 -2.33 1.15
C SER A 337 11.77 -2.59 -0.30
N SER A 338 10.78 -2.76 -1.17
CA SER A 338 11.00 -2.93 -2.60
C SER A 338 9.79 -2.41 -3.39
N ALA A 339 10.03 -1.94 -4.61
CA ALA A 339 8.99 -1.80 -5.62
C ALA A 339 9.02 -3.03 -6.52
N LEU A 340 7.85 -3.63 -6.79
CA LEU A 340 7.71 -4.85 -7.58
C LEU A 340 6.77 -4.61 -8.75
N GLU A 341 7.22 -4.94 -9.97
CA GLU A 341 6.35 -5.05 -11.14
C GLU A 341 5.96 -6.50 -11.35
N ILE A 342 4.67 -6.76 -11.42
CA ILE A 342 4.08 -8.10 -11.54
C ILE A 342 3.36 -8.18 -12.88
N ASN A 343 3.78 -9.09 -13.78
CA ASN A 343 3.00 -9.46 -14.94
C ASN A 343 2.10 -10.65 -14.57
N PRO A 344 0.78 -10.44 -14.36
CA PRO A 344 -0.12 -11.46 -13.90
C PRO A 344 -0.46 -12.53 -14.95
N PHE A 345 0.02 -12.36 -16.18
CA PHE A 345 -0.30 -13.22 -17.34
C PHE A 345 0.82 -14.20 -17.68
N LEU A 346 1.96 -14.15 -17.00
CA LEU A 346 3.08 -15.07 -17.26
C LEU A 346 2.84 -16.45 -16.68
N ASP A 347 2.96 -17.48 -17.55
CA ASP A 347 2.99 -18.88 -17.14
C ASP A 347 4.39 -19.35 -16.73
N ALA A 348 4.50 -20.61 -16.29
CA ALA A 348 5.77 -21.22 -15.85
C ALA A 348 6.84 -21.30 -16.94
N SER A 349 6.48 -21.18 -18.21
CA SER A 349 7.42 -21.12 -19.33
C SER A 349 7.92 -19.70 -19.63
N GLY A 350 7.42 -18.69 -18.90
CA GLY A 350 7.72 -17.29 -19.14
C GLY A 350 6.96 -16.70 -20.33
N ARG A 351 5.90 -17.38 -20.80
CA ARG A 351 5.06 -16.90 -21.89
C ARG A 351 3.90 -16.07 -21.32
N ASP A 352 3.66 -14.91 -21.90
CA ASP A 352 2.45 -14.13 -21.66
C ASP A 352 1.25 -14.82 -22.35
N THR A 353 0.28 -15.23 -21.53
CA THR A 353 -0.91 -15.98 -22.00
C THR A 353 -2.08 -15.06 -22.34
N GLY A 354 -1.99 -13.76 -21.99
CA GLY A 354 -3.11 -12.82 -22.02
C GLY A 354 -4.25 -13.15 -21.05
N LYS A 355 -4.02 -14.08 -20.09
CA LYS A 355 -4.96 -14.47 -19.05
C LYS A 355 -4.26 -14.52 -17.71
N TYR A 356 -5.01 -14.27 -16.64
CA TYR A 356 -4.46 -14.37 -15.30
C TYR A 356 -3.98 -15.79 -14.97
N VAL A 357 -2.79 -15.90 -14.40
CA VAL A 357 -2.15 -17.16 -14.00
C VAL A 357 -1.79 -17.06 -12.51
N ASN A 358 -2.25 -18.00 -11.70
CA ASN A 358 -1.89 -18.04 -10.29
C ASN A 358 -0.38 -18.30 -10.10
N PRO A 359 0.30 -17.71 -9.08
CA PRO A 359 1.75 -17.81 -8.90
C PRO A 359 2.32 -19.23 -8.88
N PRO A 360 1.72 -20.25 -8.25
CA PRO A 360 2.23 -21.63 -8.32
C PRO A 360 2.31 -22.18 -9.74
N ASP A 361 1.33 -21.84 -10.58
CA ASP A 361 1.30 -22.23 -11.99
C ASP A 361 2.29 -21.43 -12.83
N ALA A 362 2.63 -20.21 -12.39
CA ALA A 362 3.64 -19.36 -13.02
C ALA A 362 5.08 -19.82 -12.77
N GLY A 363 5.29 -20.68 -11.77
CA GLY A 363 6.60 -21.16 -11.35
C GLY A 363 7.43 -20.13 -10.57
N TYR A 364 8.58 -20.59 -10.12
CA TYR A 364 9.48 -19.81 -9.25
C TYR A 364 10.93 -19.98 -9.69
N ARG A 365 11.73 -18.90 -9.55
CA ARG A 365 13.18 -18.90 -9.66
C ARG A 365 13.81 -18.73 -8.27
N ARG A 366 15.03 -19.20 -8.11
CA ARG A 366 15.80 -18.97 -6.88
C ARG A 366 16.66 -17.72 -7.04
N GLU A 367 16.56 -16.82 -6.09
CA GLU A 367 17.42 -15.64 -6.00
C GLU A 367 18.10 -15.60 -4.64
N THR A 368 19.39 -15.29 -4.63
CA THR A 368 20.19 -15.04 -3.43
C THR A 368 20.55 -13.56 -3.41
N TYR A 369 20.29 -12.87 -2.30
CA TYR A 369 20.66 -11.47 -2.15
C TYR A 369 21.99 -11.36 -1.41
N GLU A 370 22.98 -10.67 -2.00
CA GLU A 370 24.36 -10.56 -1.48
C GLU A 370 24.44 -10.02 -0.04
N HIS A 371 23.44 -9.29 0.40
CA HIS A 371 23.37 -8.70 1.75
C HIS A 371 22.32 -9.35 2.66
N ASP A 372 21.73 -10.47 2.24
CA ASP A 372 20.94 -11.29 3.14
C ASP A 372 21.91 -12.00 4.09
N THR A 373 21.91 -11.62 5.37
CA THR A 373 22.85 -12.13 6.39
C THR A 373 22.82 -13.65 6.53
N HIS A 374 21.88 -14.34 5.91
CA HIS A 374 21.67 -15.78 5.97
C HIS A 374 21.88 -16.47 4.63
N ASN A 375 22.09 -15.70 3.57
CA ASN A 375 22.40 -16.23 2.22
C ASN A 375 21.46 -17.35 1.75
N GLN A 376 20.22 -17.34 2.23
CA GLN A 376 19.23 -18.34 1.89
C GLN A 376 18.52 -17.93 0.59
N PRO A 377 18.55 -18.78 -0.45
CA PRO A 377 17.88 -18.47 -1.69
C PRO A 377 16.36 -18.39 -1.48
N ARG A 378 15.76 -17.35 -2.02
CA ARG A 378 14.31 -17.17 -2.04
C ARG A 378 13.69 -17.76 -3.28
N GLN A 379 12.47 -18.21 -3.14
CA GLN A 379 11.60 -18.60 -4.24
C GLN A 379 10.85 -17.34 -4.73
N ILE A 380 11.32 -16.75 -5.81
CA ILE A 380 10.72 -15.56 -6.41
C ILE A 380 9.83 -15.97 -7.58
N SER A 381 8.57 -15.54 -7.55
CA SER A 381 7.64 -15.83 -8.65
C SER A 381 8.17 -15.27 -9.98
N ASN A 382 8.06 -16.07 -11.05
CA ASN A 382 8.44 -15.63 -12.40
C ASN A 382 7.59 -14.46 -12.90
N GLN A 383 6.42 -14.22 -12.28
CA GLN A 383 5.57 -13.07 -12.58
C GLN A 383 6.13 -11.73 -12.06
N ILE A 384 7.09 -11.74 -11.12
CA ILE A 384 7.84 -10.53 -10.78
C ILE A 384 8.88 -10.30 -11.87
N VAL A 385 8.55 -9.43 -12.82
CA VAL A 385 9.36 -9.15 -14.02
C VAL A 385 10.39 -8.06 -13.80
N TRP A 386 10.17 -7.22 -12.80
CA TRP A 386 11.11 -6.18 -12.39
C TRP A 386 10.97 -5.90 -10.89
N SER A 387 12.07 -5.52 -10.26
CA SER A 387 12.05 -5.06 -8.88
C SER A 387 13.15 -4.04 -8.62
N TYR A 388 12.88 -3.09 -7.74
CA TYR A 388 13.88 -2.20 -7.14
C TYR A 388 14.03 -2.51 -5.66
N ARG A 389 15.27 -2.58 -5.21
CA ARG A 389 15.67 -2.70 -3.80
C ARG A 389 16.93 -1.87 -3.59
N SER A 390 17.13 -1.33 -2.41
CA SER A 390 18.43 -0.76 -2.06
C SER A 390 19.47 -1.88 -1.91
N ALA A 391 20.69 -1.61 -2.34
CA ALA A 391 21.84 -2.50 -2.10
C ALA A 391 22.08 -2.72 -0.60
N ASN A 392 21.76 -1.72 0.23
CA ASN A 392 21.70 -1.85 1.68
C ASN A 392 20.23 -1.88 2.12
N SER A 393 19.79 -2.99 2.71
CA SER A 393 18.39 -3.16 3.15
C SER A 393 17.96 -2.11 4.18
N HIS A 394 18.86 -1.59 5.00
CA HIS A 394 18.58 -0.49 5.93
C HIS A 394 18.49 0.89 5.24
N GLY A 395 18.99 1.05 4.04
CA GLY A 395 18.97 2.28 3.27
C GLY A 395 17.63 2.54 2.56
N PHE A 396 16.68 1.61 2.61
CA PHE A 396 15.36 1.73 2.02
C PHE A 396 14.38 0.82 2.77
N PHE A 397 13.75 1.37 3.79
CA PHE A 397 12.75 0.64 4.57
C PHE A 397 11.66 1.56 5.12
N SER A 398 10.46 1.38 4.63
CA SER A 398 9.25 1.94 5.24
C SER A 398 8.34 0.82 5.71
N HIS A 399 7.99 0.82 6.98
CA HIS A 399 7.17 -0.26 7.55
C HIS A 399 5.67 -0.10 7.29
N ILE A 400 5.22 1.09 6.90
CA ILE A 400 3.81 1.38 6.55
C ILE A 400 3.74 2.34 5.37
N GLY A 401 2.53 2.59 4.85
CA GLY A 401 2.28 3.55 3.78
C GLY A 401 3.15 3.30 2.57
N SER A 402 3.53 4.38 1.89
CA SER A 402 4.41 4.37 0.72
C SER A 402 3.71 4.09 -0.61
N SER A 403 4.37 4.48 -1.69
CA SER A 403 3.89 4.26 -3.06
C SER A 403 5.02 4.06 -4.05
N ALA A 404 4.71 3.41 -5.17
CA ALA A 404 5.55 3.33 -6.35
C ALA A 404 4.71 3.64 -7.59
N GLN A 405 5.23 4.43 -8.50
CA GLN A 405 4.54 4.85 -9.73
C GLN A 405 5.46 4.63 -10.93
N ARG A 406 5.01 3.86 -11.92
CA ARG A 406 5.71 3.71 -13.20
C ARG A 406 5.58 4.99 -14.01
N LEU A 407 6.68 5.45 -14.58
CA LEU A 407 6.74 6.68 -15.36
C LEU A 407 6.82 6.41 -16.88
N PRO A 408 6.34 7.34 -17.73
CA PRO A 408 6.40 7.19 -19.18
C PRO A 408 7.83 7.02 -19.74
N ASN A 409 8.86 7.58 -19.07
CA ASN A 409 10.27 7.40 -19.42
C ASN A 409 10.86 6.04 -19.01
N GLY A 410 10.03 5.13 -18.45
CA GLY A 410 10.43 3.82 -17.95
C GLY A 410 11.01 3.84 -16.54
N GLY A 411 11.22 4.99 -15.95
CA GLY A 411 11.61 5.15 -14.56
C GLY A 411 10.50 4.78 -13.58
N VAL A 412 10.81 4.82 -12.29
CA VAL A 412 9.84 4.64 -11.20
C VAL A 412 10.03 5.75 -10.19
N PHE A 413 8.94 6.43 -9.84
CA PHE A 413 8.88 7.35 -8.72
C PHE A 413 8.45 6.60 -7.47
N ILE A 414 9.17 6.79 -6.37
CA ILE A 414 8.96 6.06 -5.12
C ILE A 414 8.79 7.06 -3.98
N CYS A 415 7.78 6.84 -3.15
CA CYS A 415 7.59 7.47 -1.86
C CYS A 415 7.85 6.43 -0.76
N SER A 416 8.85 6.65 0.10
CA SER A 416 9.10 5.90 1.33
C SER A 416 8.50 6.71 2.49
N ASP A 417 7.29 6.32 2.92
CA ASP A 417 6.45 7.11 3.84
C ASP A 417 7.17 7.46 5.14
N THR A 418 7.61 6.44 5.89
CA THR A 418 8.10 6.63 7.27
C THR A 418 9.39 7.43 7.36
N GLU A 419 10.07 7.59 6.23
CA GLU A 419 11.29 8.39 6.08
C GLU A 419 11.01 9.76 5.45
N GLY A 420 9.77 9.99 4.96
CA GLY A 420 9.44 11.18 4.17
C GLY A 420 10.33 11.33 2.94
N HIS A 421 10.78 10.22 2.37
CA HIS A 421 11.78 10.16 1.31
C HIS A 421 11.12 9.88 -0.03
N PHE A 422 11.21 10.83 -0.96
CA PHE A 422 10.72 10.70 -2.31
C PHE A 422 11.89 10.65 -3.28
N PHE A 423 11.87 9.69 -4.20
CA PHE A 423 12.93 9.59 -5.19
C PHE A 423 12.46 8.98 -6.51
N GLU A 424 13.13 9.37 -7.58
CA GLU A 424 12.94 8.81 -8.91
C GLU A 424 14.17 8.03 -9.33
N ILE A 425 13.95 6.80 -9.76
CA ILE A 425 14.98 5.97 -10.37
C ILE A 425 14.72 5.82 -11.87
N THR A 426 15.78 5.82 -12.66
CA THR A 426 15.70 5.55 -14.10
C THR A 426 15.35 4.10 -14.39
N ALA A 427 14.98 3.77 -15.61
CA ALA A 427 14.80 2.40 -16.07
C ALA A 427 16.05 1.51 -15.84
N ALA A 428 17.25 2.09 -15.80
CA ALA A 428 18.51 1.41 -15.49
C ALA A 428 18.82 1.30 -13.99
N GLY A 429 17.91 1.77 -13.10
CA GLY A 429 18.07 1.71 -11.65
C GLY A 429 18.92 2.84 -11.03
N GLY A 430 19.42 3.79 -11.83
CA GLY A 430 20.15 4.96 -11.32
C GLY A 430 19.23 6.03 -10.75
N LEU A 431 19.66 6.72 -9.68
CA LEU A 431 18.92 7.82 -9.07
C LEU A 431 18.89 9.03 -10.03
N ALA A 432 17.69 9.58 -10.27
CA ALA A 432 17.47 10.73 -11.13
C ALA A 432 17.02 11.99 -10.37
N TRP A 433 16.24 11.80 -9.30
CA TRP A 433 15.72 12.88 -8.46
C TRP A 433 15.54 12.37 -7.03
N GLU A 434 15.77 13.25 -6.04
CA GLU A 434 15.68 12.87 -4.62
C GLU A 434 15.27 14.05 -3.77
N TYR A 435 14.31 13.84 -2.88
CA TYR A 435 13.73 14.85 -2.01
C TYR A 435 13.37 14.26 -0.64
N ILE A 436 13.66 15.00 0.42
CA ILE A 436 13.24 14.67 1.78
C ILE A 436 12.16 15.66 2.22
N ASN A 437 10.99 15.16 2.60
CA ASN A 437 9.91 15.97 3.15
C ASN A 437 10.38 16.78 4.37
N PRO A 438 10.35 18.12 4.32
CA PRO A 438 10.80 18.95 5.44
C PRO A 438 9.76 19.06 6.55
N VAL A 439 8.49 18.70 6.31
CA VAL A 439 7.38 18.97 7.23
C VAL A 439 7.37 17.95 8.36
N THR A 440 7.68 18.42 9.55
CA THR A 440 7.63 17.64 10.79
C THR A 440 6.39 17.99 11.61
N ARG A 441 6.19 17.29 12.74
CA ARG A 441 5.11 17.62 13.69
C ARG A 441 5.17 19.04 14.23
N ASP A 442 6.37 19.63 14.28
CA ASP A 442 6.62 20.96 14.83
C ASP A 442 6.76 22.04 13.73
N GLY A 443 6.52 21.66 12.49
CA GLY A 443 6.65 22.50 11.29
C GLY A 443 7.85 22.11 10.43
N PRO A 444 8.07 22.82 9.31
CA PRO A 444 9.15 22.49 8.38
C PRO A 444 10.53 22.81 8.96
N VAL A 445 11.50 21.92 8.65
CA VAL A 445 12.90 22.05 9.08
C VAL A 445 13.84 21.87 7.88
N LYS A 446 14.97 22.58 7.86
CA LYS A 446 16.01 22.43 6.83
C LYS A 446 16.92 21.22 7.05
N VAL A 447 16.97 20.74 8.28
CA VAL A 447 17.80 19.61 8.68
C VAL A 447 17.02 18.78 9.70
N LEU A 448 16.89 17.49 9.43
CA LEU A 448 16.41 16.53 10.42
C LEU A 448 17.55 16.27 11.41
N GLY A 449 17.25 16.40 12.70
CA GLY A 449 18.17 16.04 13.80
C GLY A 449 18.06 14.56 14.15
N ASP A 450 18.14 14.23 15.46
CA ASP A 450 17.91 12.89 15.99
C ASP A 450 16.43 12.52 15.88
N ALA A 451 15.97 12.41 14.64
CA ALA A 451 14.57 12.19 14.34
C ALA A 451 14.21 10.71 14.52
N LEU A 452 13.09 10.47 15.18
CA LEU A 452 12.47 9.16 15.18
C LEU A 452 11.79 8.90 13.81
N PRO A 453 11.67 7.64 13.38
CA PRO A 453 10.86 7.30 12.21
C PRO A 453 9.47 7.95 12.29
N MET A 454 8.91 8.32 11.14
CA MET A 454 7.58 8.96 11.00
C MET A 454 7.51 10.43 11.49
N VAL A 455 8.61 11.08 11.79
CA VAL A 455 8.58 12.48 12.19
C VAL A 455 8.13 13.40 11.04
N ASN A 456 8.48 13.04 9.81
CA ASN A 456 8.20 13.73 8.56
C ASN A 456 7.50 12.83 7.53
N SER A 457 6.71 11.86 7.97
CA SER A 457 6.06 10.90 7.11
C SER A 457 5.08 11.56 6.12
N ALA A 458 4.95 10.93 4.95
CA ALA A 458 3.95 11.27 3.94
C ALA A 458 3.40 9.98 3.34
N PHE A 459 2.09 9.75 3.50
CA PHE A 459 1.44 8.48 3.17
C PHE A 459 1.71 8.03 1.74
N ARG A 460 1.61 8.96 0.77
CA ARG A 460 1.94 8.77 -0.66
C ARG A 460 2.43 10.05 -1.30
N ALA A 461 3.17 9.89 -2.38
CA ALA A 461 3.54 10.98 -3.29
C ALA A 461 3.48 10.49 -4.73
N PHE A 462 3.20 11.41 -5.66
CA PHE A 462 3.02 11.12 -7.07
C PHE A 462 3.77 12.10 -7.96
N ARG A 463 4.32 11.61 -9.07
CA ARG A 463 4.83 12.45 -10.14
C ARG A 463 3.67 12.86 -11.05
N ILE A 464 3.47 14.15 -11.27
CA ILE A 464 2.48 14.72 -12.17
C ILE A 464 3.21 15.21 -13.43
N PRO A 465 3.00 14.61 -14.60
CA PRO A 465 3.70 15.00 -15.83
C PRO A 465 3.25 16.40 -16.30
N LEU A 466 4.09 17.07 -17.12
CA LEU A 466 3.81 18.44 -17.58
C LEU A 466 2.52 18.58 -18.39
N ASP A 467 2.15 17.52 -19.10
CA ASP A 467 0.96 17.46 -19.94
C ASP A 467 -0.31 16.99 -19.22
N HIS A 468 -0.25 16.83 -17.88
CA HIS A 468 -1.41 16.45 -17.10
C HIS A 468 -2.54 17.47 -17.28
N PRO A 469 -3.79 17.05 -17.60
CA PRO A 469 -4.90 17.96 -17.92
C PRO A 469 -5.17 19.01 -16.83
N ALA A 470 -5.03 18.62 -15.56
CA ALA A 470 -5.21 19.49 -14.38
C ALA A 470 -4.36 20.77 -14.40
N LEU A 471 -3.21 20.74 -15.07
CA LEU A 471 -2.23 21.84 -15.08
C LEU A 471 -2.53 22.88 -16.18
N LYS A 472 -3.41 22.55 -17.11
CA LYS A 472 -3.68 23.39 -18.27
C LYS A 472 -4.26 24.75 -17.86
N GLY A 473 -3.57 25.83 -18.27
CA GLY A 473 -4.01 27.19 -18.02
C GLY A 473 -3.84 27.67 -16.57
N ARG A 474 -3.13 26.90 -15.72
CA ARG A 474 -2.86 27.27 -14.33
C ARG A 474 -1.59 28.13 -14.23
N ASP A 475 -1.55 29.02 -13.26
CA ASP A 475 -0.32 29.68 -12.85
C ASP A 475 0.48 28.73 -11.96
N LEU A 476 1.64 28.32 -12.46
CA LEU A 476 2.57 27.40 -11.81
C LEU A 476 3.91 28.08 -11.51
N ALA A 477 3.90 29.41 -11.36
CA ALA A 477 5.10 30.17 -10.98
C ALA A 477 5.63 29.69 -9.62
N PRO A 478 6.93 29.40 -9.51
CA PRO A 478 7.53 28.95 -8.25
C PRO A 478 7.41 30.00 -7.15
N GLN A 479 7.03 29.56 -5.95
CA GLN A 479 6.74 30.40 -4.79
C GLN A 479 7.76 30.21 -3.64
N GLY A 480 8.95 29.65 -3.93
CA GLY A 480 9.96 29.27 -2.94
C GLY A 480 9.75 27.85 -2.39
N THR A 481 10.70 27.37 -1.59
CA THR A 481 10.63 26.06 -0.97
C THR A 481 9.69 26.05 0.24
N ILE A 482 9.31 24.88 0.75
CA ILE A 482 8.41 24.76 1.90
C ILE A 482 9.01 25.46 3.14
N THR A 483 10.33 25.28 3.38
CA THR A 483 11.00 25.92 4.52
C THR A 483 11.14 27.43 4.35
N GLU A 484 11.36 27.95 3.14
CA GLU A 484 11.39 29.38 2.85
C GLU A 484 10.03 30.04 3.09
N ARG A 485 8.94 29.44 2.58
CA ARG A 485 7.56 29.91 2.76
C ARG A 485 7.16 29.95 4.25
N ALA A 486 7.53 28.89 5.00
CA ALA A 486 7.30 28.85 6.44
C ALA A 486 8.06 29.94 7.19
N ALA A 487 9.34 30.21 6.83
CA ALA A 487 10.14 31.27 7.42
C ALA A 487 9.57 32.67 7.14
N GLN A 488 8.91 32.84 6.00
CA GLN A 488 8.24 34.10 5.62
C GLN A 488 6.83 34.22 6.23
N GLY A 489 6.33 33.18 6.93
CA GLY A 489 4.99 33.16 7.51
C GLY A 489 3.85 33.04 6.47
N VAL A 490 4.18 32.66 5.23
CA VAL A 490 3.20 32.42 4.16
C VAL A 490 2.35 31.18 4.48
N ASP A 491 3.00 30.12 4.98
CA ASP A 491 2.33 28.91 5.40
C ASP A 491 2.32 28.78 6.93
N SER A 492 1.12 28.65 7.51
CA SER A 492 0.96 28.32 8.92
C SER A 492 0.94 26.82 9.13
N TYR A 493 1.70 26.34 10.10
CA TYR A 493 1.69 24.94 10.54
C TYR A 493 1.18 24.91 11.98
N PRO A 494 0.12 24.12 12.28
CA PRO A 494 -0.40 24.05 13.64
C PRO A 494 0.66 23.42 14.53
N LYS A 495 1.19 24.22 15.48
CA LYS A 495 2.03 23.68 16.57
C LYS A 495 1.14 22.76 17.41
N ARG A 496 1.39 21.45 17.43
CA ARG A 496 0.73 20.58 18.38
C ARG A 496 1.08 21.03 19.80
N ARG A 497 0.04 21.20 20.63
CA ARG A 497 0.27 21.42 22.08
C ARG A 497 1.10 20.24 22.57
N PRO A 498 2.17 20.50 23.37
CA PRO A 498 2.86 19.42 24.05
C PRO A 498 1.83 18.56 24.80
N PRO A 499 2.01 17.22 24.88
CA PRO A 499 1.14 16.41 25.72
C PRO A 499 1.12 17.04 27.10
N ALA A 500 -0.08 17.19 27.68
CA ALA A 500 -0.22 17.67 29.05
C ALA A 500 0.67 16.80 29.93
N ASP A 501 1.56 17.44 30.69
CA ASP A 501 2.51 16.76 31.58
C ASP A 501 1.77 15.69 32.38
N GLY A 502 2.12 14.41 32.17
CA GLY A 502 1.57 13.25 32.90
C GLY A 502 0.68 12.27 32.11
N ALA A 503 0.37 12.50 30.84
CA ALA A 503 -0.27 11.45 30.03
C ALA A 503 0.81 10.51 29.47
N PRO A 504 0.77 9.20 29.82
CA PRO A 504 1.64 8.23 29.16
C PRO A 504 1.31 8.25 27.67
N GLY A 505 2.35 8.44 26.83
CA GLY A 505 2.20 8.45 25.38
C GLY A 505 1.36 7.27 24.95
N THR A 506 0.26 7.56 24.28
CA THR A 506 -0.53 6.53 23.60
C THR A 506 0.26 6.05 22.38
N GLY A 507 1.28 5.23 22.64
CA GLY A 507 1.83 4.32 21.67
C GLY A 507 0.67 3.43 21.23
N ARG A 508 0.15 3.64 20.04
CA ARG A 508 -0.82 2.72 19.44
C ARG A 508 -0.13 1.37 19.27
N GLY A 509 -0.58 0.49 20.10
CA GLY A 509 -0.81 -0.91 20.05
C GLY A 509 0.15 -1.78 19.27
N GLU A 510 1.30 -2.08 19.85
CA GLU A 510 1.84 -3.41 19.74
C GLU A 510 0.95 -4.37 20.54
N ASP A 511 0.69 -5.53 19.93
CA ASP A 511 -0.09 -6.66 20.41
C ASP A 511 -0.03 -6.90 21.92
N GLY A 512 -1.19 -6.87 22.57
CA GLY A 512 -1.36 -7.18 23.99
C GLY A 512 -0.98 -8.61 24.35
N ARG A 513 0.28 -8.82 24.73
CA ARG A 513 0.70 -9.94 25.58
C ARG A 513 1.32 -9.40 26.87
N ARG A 514 0.49 -8.91 27.77
CA ARG A 514 0.84 -8.87 29.19
C ARG A 514 0.07 -9.97 29.90
N GLY A 515 0.77 -11.07 30.16
CA GLY A 515 0.35 -12.06 31.10
C GLY A 515 0.13 -11.39 32.47
N LYS A 516 -1.06 -11.55 33.03
CA LYS A 516 -1.36 -11.23 34.44
C LYS A 516 -0.53 -12.15 35.32
N GLY A 517 0.56 -11.64 35.89
CA GLY A 517 1.25 -12.24 37.01
C GLY A 517 0.36 -12.15 38.24
N GLY A 518 -0.30 -13.24 38.57
CA GLY A 518 -1.01 -13.39 39.84
C GLY A 518 0.00 -13.41 40.99
N LYS A 519 -0.13 -12.49 41.93
CA LYS A 519 0.43 -12.64 43.28
C LYS A 519 -0.35 -13.73 43.98
N GLY A 520 0.26 -14.89 44.19
CA GLY A 520 -0.24 -15.97 45.01
C GLY A 520 0.78 -16.32 46.09
N GLY A 521 0.38 -16.26 47.34
CA GLY A 521 1.20 -16.32 48.54
C GLY A 521 1.94 -17.64 48.72
N ARG A 522 3.05 -17.51 49.40
CA ARG A 522 3.82 -18.56 50.05
C ARG A 522 2.97 -19.35 51.03
N ALA A 523 2.88 -20.65 50.88
CA ALA A 523 2.58 -21.58 51.95
C ALA A 523 3.55 -22.76 51.89
N ASP A 524 4.35 -22.82 52.89
CA ASP A 524 5.28 -23.88 53.29
C ASP A 524 4.53 -25.23 53.46
N ARG A 525 5.02 -26.32 52.88
CA ARG A 525 4.91 -27.68 53.44
C ARG A 525 5.92 -28.65 52.84
N ARG A 526 6.59 -29.27 53.79
CA ARG A 526 7.62 -30.29 53.70
C ARG A 526 7.12 -31.59 53.07
N GLU A 527 8.12 -32.27 52.53
CA GLU A 527 8.14 -33.67 52.07
C GLU A 527 7.55 -34.71 53.05
N PRO A 528 7.31 -35.99 52.65
CA PRO A 528 8.35 -36.86 52.16
C PRO A 528 8.20 -37.30 50.70
#